data_1920d2ef62e4dc857fb22c4239e1fc6a
#
_entry.id   1920d2ef62e4dc857fb22c4239e1fc6a
#
_cell.length_a   1.000
_cell.length_b   1.000
_cell.length_c   1.000
_cell.angle_alpha   90.00
_cell.angle_beta   90.00
_cell.angle_gamma   90.00
#
_symmetry.space_group_name_H-M   'P 1'
#
loop_
_entity.id
_entity.type
_entity.pdbx_description
1 polymer ?
#
loop_
_entity_poly.entity_id
_entity_poly.type
_entity_poly.pdbx_seq_one_letter_code
_entity_poly.pdbx_strand_id
1 'polypeptide(L)'
;MKKLFFGIFSILIISITSQLAVAKEISVTYVAGHPPVFRWVKHVNQTFIPAVNKSLEGSGHSIKWSEQYGGSLAKVGDELEAVEEGLAEIGGISSLFDP
;
A
#
# COMPACT_ATOMS: atom_id res chain seq x y z
N MET A 1 41.89 -33.41 16.70
CA MET A 1 41.38 -32.27 17.43
C MET A 1 41.17 -31.00 16.58
N LYS A 2 41.98 -30.74 15.57
CA LYS A 2 41.82 -29.57 14.71
C LYS A 2 40.62 -29.62 13.75
N LYS A 3 40.04 -30.79 13.46
CA LYS A 3 38.90 -30.95 12.54
C LYS A 3 37.53 -30.61 13.16
N LEU A 4 37.39 -30.58 14.48
CA LEU A 4 36.14 -30.26 15.19
C LEU A 4 35.85 -28.74 15.21
N PHE A 5 36.85 -27.88 15.14
CA PHE A 5 36.69 -26.44 15.12
C PHE A 5 36.14 -25.88 13.81
N PHE A 6 36.46 -26.53 12.67
CA PHE A 6 35.96 -26.07 11.36
C PHE A 6 34.48 -26.37 11.12
N GLY A 7 33.92 -27.42 11.76
CA GLY A 7 32.49 -27.76 11.65
C GLY A 7 31.56 -26.77 12.37
N ILE A 8 32.02 -26.23 13.49
CA ILE A 8 31.21 -25.27 14.30
C ILE A 8 31.18 -23.89 13.64
N PHE A 9 32.25 -23.49 12.97
CA PHE A 9 32.35 -22.20 12.26
C PHE A 9 31.46 -22.18 11.01
N SER A 10 31.31 -23.30 10.30
CA SER A 10 30.49 -23.41 9.09
C SER A 10 28.98 -23.34 9.42
N ILE A 11 28.55 -23.83 10.60
CA ILE A 11 27.14 -23.79 11.03
C ILE A 11 26.71 -22.35 11.41
N LEU A 12 27.62 -21.55 11.93
CA LEU A 12 27.33 -20.17 12.33
C LEU A 12 27.09 -19.23 11.13
N ILE A 13 27.71 -19.50 9.98
CA ILE A 13 27.59 -18.68 8.77
C ILE A 13 26.25 -18.91 8.07
N ILE A 14 25.67 -20.12 8.17
CA ILE A 14 24.39 -20.46 7.53
C ILE A 14 23.21 -19.81 8.22
N SER A 15 23.29 -19.53 9.52
CA SER A 15 22.20 -18.90 10.27
C SER A 15 22.06 -17.39 10.05
N ILE A 16 23.07 -16.72 9.45
CA ILE A 16 23.02 -15.28 9.18
C ILE A 16 22.30 -14.97 7.86
N THR A 17 22.30 -15.90 6.90
CA THR A 17 21.70 -15.69 5.57
C THR A 17 20.17 -15.84 5.54
N SER A 18 19.55 -16.42 6.58
CA SER A 18 18.10 -16.66 6.64
C SER A 18 17.27 -15.48 7.16
N GLN A 19 17.89 -14.33 7.52
CA GLN A 19 17.21 -13.20 8.15
C GLN A 19 17.06 -11.96 7.25
N LEU A 20 17.39 -12.05 5.97
CA LEU A 20 17.21 -10.96 5.02
C LEU A 20 15.73 -10.89 4.61
N ALA A 21 14.99 -9.99 5.25
CA ALA A 21 13.63 -9.64 4.81
C ALA A 21 13.69 -8.97 3.44
N VAL A 22 12.90 -9.48 2.48
CA VAL A 22 12.78 -8.87 1.15
C VAL A 22 11.85 -7.66 1.25
N ALA A 23 12.33 -6.48 0.85
CA ALA A 23 11.51 -5.29 0.70
C ALA A 23 10.43 -5.54 -0.36
N LYS A 24 9.20 -5.09 -0.11
CA LYS A 24 8.07 -5.30 -1.00
C LYS A 24 7.35 -3.99 -1.29
N GLU A 25 7.15 -3.70 -2.59
CA GLU A 25 6.30 -2.62 -3.05
C GLU A 25 4.92 -3.17 -3.42
N ILE A 26 3.87 -2.52 -2.93
CA ILE A 26 2.47 -2.88 -3.18
C ILE A 26 1.82 -1.74 -3.96
N SER A 27 1.18 -2.06 -5.08
CA SER A 27 0.41 -1.08 -5.86
C SER A 27 -1.00 -0.96 -5.31
N VAL A 28 -1.43 0.26 -4.98
CA VAL A 28 -2.77 0.54 -4.47
C VAL A 28 -3.38 1.68 -5.28
N THR A 29 -4.55 1.44 -5.85
CA THR A 29 -5.35 2.44 -6.53
C THR A 29 -6.46 2.93 -5.60
N TYR A 30 -6.51 4.23 -5.40
CA TYR A 30 -7.60 4.92 -4.71
C TYR A 30 -8.49 5.61 -5.73
N VAL A 31 -9.80 5.38 -5.67
CA VAL A 31 -10.77 5.97 -6.59
C VAL A 31 -11.79 6.83 -5.85
N ALA A 32 -12.09 8.01 -6.39
CA ALA A 32 -13.20 8.84 -5.98
C ALA A 32 -13.78 9.53 -7.22
N GLY A 33 -15.10 9.52 -7.35
CA GLY A 33 -15.80 10.19 -8.44
C GLY A 33 -15.75 11.72 -8.35
N HIS A 34 -15.68 12.26 -7.13
CA HIS A 34 -15.55 13.69 -6.90
C HIS A 34 -14.12 14.18 -7.10
N PRO A 35 -13.94 15.42 -7.61
CA PRO A 35 -12.61 16.00 -7.78
C PRO A 35 -12.01 16.51 -6.45
N PRO A 36 -10.67 16.74 -6.41
CA PRO A 36 -9.97 17.18 -5.20
C PRO A 36 -10.37 18.56 -4.67
N VAL A 37 -11.19 19.32 -5.39
CA VAL A 37 -11.77 20.57 -4.88
C VAL A 37 -12.64 20.31 -3.65
N PHE A 38 -13.23 19.12 -3.54
CA PHE A 38 -13.91 18.70 -2.32
C PHE A 38 -12.90 18.38 -1.23
N ARG A 39 -13.06 18.99 -0.07
CA ARG A 39 -12.13 18.86 1.05
C ARG A 39 -11.87 17.42 1.47
N TRP A 40 -12.88 16.58 1.49
CA TRP A 40 -12.75 15.18 1.90
C TRP A 40 -11.90 14.36 0.90
N VAL A 41 -12.01 14.65 -0.40
CA VAL A 41 -11.15 14.05 -1.43
C VAL A 41 -9.72 14.53 -1.31
N LYS A 42 -9.54 15.84 -1.15
CA LYS A 42 -8.22 16.45 -0.95
C LYS A 42 -7.51 15.91 0.28
N HIS A 43 -8.26 15.58 1.32
CA HIS A 43 -7.73 15.04 2.57
C HIS A 43 -7.05 13.67 2.38
N VAL A 44 -7.47 12.88 1.41
CA VAL A 44 -6.84 11.60 1.06
C VAL A 44 -5.38 11.83 0.67
N ASN A 45 -5.14 12.73 -0.27
CA ASN A 45 -3.79 13.06 -0.73
C ASN A 45 -2.95 13.78 0.34
N GLN A 46 -3.55 14.72 1.06
CA GLN A 46 -2.82 15.58 1.99
C GLN A 46 -2.58 14.96 3.36
N THR A 47 -3.40 14.01 3.79
CA THR A 47 -3.35 13.47 5.15
C THR A 47 -3.29 11.95 5.18
N PHE A 48 -4.21 11.27 4.53
CA PHE A 48 -4.32 9.82 4.60
C PHE A 48 -3.09 9.11 3.99
N ILE A 49 -2.76 9.40 2.76
CA ILE A 49 -1.62 8.79 2.05
C ILE A 49 -0.30 9.07 2.78
N PRO A 50 0.02 10.32 3.14
CA PRO A 50 1.23 10.58 3.92
C PRO A 50 1.29 9.85 5.26
N ALA A 51 0.16 9.70 5.96
CA ALA A 51 0.10 8.98 7.22
C ALA A 51 0.38 7.48 7.05
N VAL A 52 -0.18 6.86 6.01
CA VAL A 52 0.09 5.45 5.68
C VAL A 52 1.57 5.26 5.33
N ASN A 53 2.11 6.11 4.47
CA ASN A 53 3.52 6.05 4.09
C ASN A 53 4.45 6.17 5.30
N LYS A 54 4.13 7.08 6.22
CA LYS A 54 4.89 7.26 7.46
C LYS A 54 4.82 6.01 8.34
N SER A 55 3.66 5.38 8.44
CA SER A 55 3.49 4.15 9.23
C SER A 55 4.30 2.97 8.68
N LEU A 56 4.62 2.99 7.40
CA LEU A 56 5.41 1.94 6.75
C LEU A 56 6.92 2.18 6.81
N GLU A 57 7.37 3.35 7.28
CA GLU A 57 8.79 3.64 7.44
C GLU A 57 9.46 2.61 8.34
N GLY A 58 10.60 2.08 7.91
CA GLY A 58 11.35 1.07 8.64
C GLY A 58 10.83 -0.36 8.52
N SER A 59 9.66 -0.58 7.89
CA SER A 59 9.10 -1.92 7.70
C SER A 59 9.73 -2.69 6.54
N GLY A 60 10.41 -2.00 5.62
CA GLY A 60 10.87 -2.55 4.35
C GLY A 60 9.76 -2.64 3.29
N HIS A 61 8.55 -2.23 3.61
CA HIS A 61 7.43 -2.20 2.69
C HIS A 61 7.11 -0.78 2.27
N SER A 62 6.59 -0.62 1.04
CA SER A 62 6.14 0.65 0.50
C SER A 62 4.89 0.48 -0.36
N ILE A 63 4.15 1.55 -0.57
CA ILE A 63 2.97 1.56 -1.44
C ILE A 63 3.24 2.48 -2.62
N LYS A 64 2.97 1.95 -3.82
CA LYS A 64 2.88 2.74 -5.04
C LYS A 64 1.42 3.13 -5.22
N TRP A 65 1.12 4.39 -4.93
CA TRP A 65 -0.23 4.93 -5.02
C TRP A 65 -0.59 5.32 -6.44
N SER A 66 -1.81 4.97 -6.84
CA SER A 66 -2.47 5.51 -8.03
C SER A 66 -3.74 6.23 -7.58
N GLU A 67 -3.76 7.55 -7.70
CA GLU A 67 -4.85 8.40 -7.25
C GLU A 67 -5.75 8.76 -8.43
N GLN A 68 -6.98 8.26 -8.43
CA GLN A 68 -7.94 8.44 -9.51
C GLN A 68 -9.14 9.23 -9.00
N TYR A 69 -9.17 10.50 -9.31
CA TYR A 69 -10.21 11.44 -8.86
C TYR A 69 -10.99 12.03 -10.04
N GLY A 70 -12.13 12.65 -9.72
CA GLY A 70 -12.90 13.43 -10.67
C GLY A 70 -13.52 12.64 -11.82
N GLY A 71 -13.78 11.36 -11.61
CA GLY A 71 -14.34 10.49 -12.63
C GLY A 71 -13.35 9.90 -13.62
N SER A 72 -12.05 10.00 -13.34
CA SER A 72 -11.00 9.44 -14.22
C SER A 72 -11.05 7.91 -14.34
N LEU A 73 -11.45 7.22 -13.28
CA LEU A 73 -11.62 5.76 -13.26
C LEU A 73 -13.08 5.37 -13.03
N ALA A 74 -13.76 6.04 -12.11
CA ALA A 74 -15.17 5.82 -11.81
C ALA A 74 -15.87 7.15 -11.56
N LYS A 75 -17.09 7.28 -12.05
CA LYS A 75 -17.96 8.44 -11.81
C LYS A 75 -18.55 8.38 -10.40
N VAL A 76 -19.11 9.51 -9.97
CA VAL A 76 -19.87 9.58 -8.71
C VAL A 76 -20.99 8.53 -8.70
N GLY A 77 -20.99 7.67 -7.69
CA GLY A 77 -21.93 6.56 -7.56
C GLY A 77 -21.40 5.21 -8.07
N ASP A 78 -20.32 5.19 -8.85
CA ASP A 78 -19.75 3.97 -9.44
C ASP A 78 -18.48 3.51 -8.70
N GLU A 79 -18.08 4.16 -7.63
CA GLU A 79 -16.83 3.86 -6.91
C GLU A 79 -16.87 2.49 -6.24
N LEU A 80 -18.02 2.09 -5.67
CA LEU A 80 -18.18 0.77 -5.05
C LEU A 80 -18.01 -0.34 -6.08
N GLU A 81 -18.66 -0.21 -7.23
CA GLU A 81 -18.55 -1.16 -8.34
C GLU A 81 -17.09 -1.28 -8.82
N ALA A 82 -16.37 -0.17 -8.93
CA ALA A 82 -14.96 -0.19 -9.32
C ALA A 82 -14.09 -1.01 -8.35
N VAL A 83 -14.37 -0.92 -7.05
CA VAL A 83 -13.66 -1.74 -6.04
C VAL A 83 -14.09 -3.20 -6.13
N GLU A 84 -15.39 -3.48 -6.27
CA GLU A 84 -15.91 -4.84 -6.40
C GLU A 84 -15.35 -5.56 -7.66
N GLU A 85 -15.18 -4.84 -8.75
CA GLU A 85 -14.60 -5.34 -9.99
C GLU A 85 -13.07 -5.44 -9.98
N GLY A 86 -12.41 -4.99 -8.93
CA GLY A 86 -10.96 -5.04 -8.81
C GLY A 86 -10.21 -3.96 -9.58
N LEU A 87 -10.88 -2.89 -10.01
CA LEU A 87 -10.25 -1.75 -10.68
C LEU A 87 -9.53 -0.82 -9.71
N ALA A 88 -9.92 -0.84 -8.45
CA ALA A 88 -9.31 -0.10 -7.37
C ALA A 88 -9.34 -0.93 -6.08
N GLU A 89 -8.41 -0.68 -5.18
CA GLU A 89 -8.36 -1.32 -3.86
C GLU A 89 -9.12 -0.53 -2.82
N ILE A 90 -9.21 0.80 -2.98
CA ILE A 90 -9.89 1.69 -2.05
C ILE A 90 -10.80 2.63 -2.82
N GLY A 91 -12.05 2.77 -2.38
CA GLY A 91 -13.02 3.71 -2.92
C GLY A 91 -13.45 4.75 -1.88
N GLY A 92 -13.44 6.01 -2.26
CA GLY A 92 -14.01 7.11 -1.47
C GLY A 92 -15.41 7.43 -1.97
N ILE A 93 -16.42 7.22 -1.12
CA ILE A 93 -17.84 7.37 -1.44
C ILE A 93 -18.47 8.40 -0.50
N SER A 94 -19.28 9.29 -1.05
CA SER A 94 -20.16 10.11 -0.24
C SER A 94 -21.48 9.38 -0.02
N SER A 95 -21.87 9.18 1.23
CA SER A 95 -23.14 8.52 1.60
C SER A 95 -24.40 9.21 1.05
N LEU A 96 -24.27 10.43 0.56
CA LEU A 96 -25.37 11.14 -0.11
C LEU A 96 -25.67 10.60 -1.51
N PHE A 97 -24.72 9.91 -2.13
CA PHE A 97 -24.81 9.44 -3.51
C PHE A 97 -24.88 7.92 -3.64
N ASP A 98 -24.72 7.22 -2.53
CA ASP A 98 -24.80 5.76 -2.46
C ASP A 98 -25.63 5.40 -1.21
N PRO A 99 -26.96 5.37 -1.32
CA PRO A 99 -27.87 5.09 -0.21
C PRO A 99 -27.84 3.62 0.26
#